data_aeafd902022d4f7f1cab8fc61563de33
#
_entry.id   aeafd902022d4f7f1cab8fc61563de33
#
_cell.length_a   1.000
_cell.length_b   1.000
_cell.length_c   1.000
_cell.angle_alpha   90.00
_cell.angle_beta   90.00
_cell.angle_gamma   90.00
#
_symmetry.space_group_name_H-M   'P 1'
#
loop_
_entity.id
_entity.type
_entity.pdbx_description
1 polymer ?
#
loop_
_entity_poly.entity_id
_entity_poly.type
_entity_poly.pdbx_seq_one_letter_code
_entity_poly.pdbx_strand_id
1 'polypeptide(L)'
;ETLNAKGTGSLIDFAQASSELFDPVERNDDDLAALLYTSGTTGKSKGAMLTQSNLLSNGQTLMNEWRFTKDDILLHALPLFHTHGLFVATNVVLAAGASMVFLPKFDVEAIINNLPNSTSIMGVPTFYTRLLDDSRFTKALVSHMRLFISGSAPLLSETHIQFEKRTGHRILERYGM
;
A
#
# COMPACT_ATOMS: atom_id res chain seq x y z
N GLU A 1 16.16 -15.12 -14.26
CA GLU A 1 15.56 -15.77 -13.11
C GLU A 1 14.05 -15.93 -13.31
N THR A 2 13.47 -17.04 -12.86
CA THR A 2 12.05 -17.35 -12.99
C THR A 2 11.40 -17.55 -11.62
N LEU A 3 10.17 -17.09 -11.48
CA LEU A 3 9.31 -17.33 -10.33
C LEU A 3 7.89 -17.50 -10.85
N ASN A 4 7.26 -18.63 -10.59
CA ASN A 4 5.87 -18.87 -10.98
C ASN A 4 4.89 -18.54 -9.85
N ALA A 5 3.59 -18.60 -10.14
CA ALA A 5 2.55 -18.31 -9.17
C ALA A 5 2.50 -19.25 -7.95
N LYS A 6 3.21 -20.38 -7.99
CA LYS A 6 3.36 -21.32 -6.86
C LYS A 6 4.58 -21.02 -6.00
N GLY A 7 5.33 -19.96 -6.30
CA GLY A 7 6.55 -19.62 -5.59
C GLY A 7 7.72 -20.56 -5.88
N THR A 8 7.77 -21.20 -7.06
CA THR A 8 8.89 -22.06 -7.48
C THR A 8 9.53 -21.53 -8.75
N GLY A 9 10.80 -21.84 -8.96
CA GLY A 9 11.58 -21.41 -10.12
C GLY A 9 13.03 -21.15 -9.77
N SER A 10 13.84 -20.80 -10.75
CA SER A 10 15.28 -20.61 -10.58
C SER A 10 15.66 -19.54 -9.55
N LEU A 11 14.80 -18.57 -9.31
CA LEU A 11 15.01 -17.57 -8.25
C LEU A 11 15.01 -18.22 -6.87
N ILE A 12 14.08 -19.14 -6.61
CA ILE A 12 14.01 -19.85 -5.33
C ILE A 12 15.19 -20.81 -5.18
N ASP A 13 15.52 -21.55 -6.23
CA ASP A 13 16.67 -22.47 -6.21
C ASP A 13 17.98 -21.71 -5.91
N PHE A 14 18.14 -20.54 -6.52
CA PHE A 14 19.29 -19.66 -6.26
C PHE A 14 19.29 -19.14 -4.82
N ALA A 15 18.14 -18.68 -4.32
CA ALA A 15 18.00 -18.16 -2.96
C ALA A 15 18.31 -19.23 -1.90
N GLN A 16 17.84 -20.47 -2.10
CA GLN A 16 18.12 -21.59 -1.20
C GLN A 16 19.61 -21.99 -1.18
N ALA A 17 20.33 -21.76 -2.26
CA ALA A 17 21.76 -22.02 -2.36
C ALA A 17 22.62 -20.85 -1.84
N SER A 18 22.01 -19.71 -1.54
CA SER A 18 22.70 -18.49 -1.10
C SER A 18 22.87 -18.44 0.42
N SER A 19 23.84 -17.66 0.90
CA SER A 19 24.00 -17.38 2.33
C SER A 19 22.83 -16.57 2.87
N GLU A 20 22.36 -16.89 4.08
CA GLU A 20 21.42 -16.07 4.83
C GLU A 20 22.07 -14.80 5.41
N LEU A 21 23.42 -14.79 5.49
CA LEU A 21 24.18 -13.64 5.93
C LEU A 21 24.36 -12.68 4.74
N PHE A 22 23.87 -11.47 4.90
CA PHE A 22 23.98 -10.41 3.90
C PHE A 22 24.36 -9.08 4.56
N ASP A 23 25.43 -8.49 4.12
CA ASP A 23 25.82 -7.15 4.54
C ASP A 23 25.21 -6.13 3.57
N PRO A 24 24.27 -5.27 4.03
CA PRO A 24 23.69 -4.24 3.19
C PRO A 24 24.78 -3.32 2.64
N VAL A 25 24.71 -3.02 1.35
CA VAL A 25 25.61 -2.02 0.75
C VAL A 25 25.17 -0.64 1.21
N GLU A 26 26.09 0.09 1.85
CA GLU A 26 25.85 1.47 2.25
C GLU A 26 25.52 2.34 1.03
N ARG A 27 24.53 3.21 1.20
CA ARG A 27 24.06 4.14 0.18
C ARG A 27 23.99 5.54 0.78
N ASN A 28 24.28 6.55 -0.05
CA ASN A 28 24.07 7.93 0.32
C ASN A 28 22.63 8.35 0.01
N ASP A 29 22.20 9.43 0.64
CA ASP A 29 20.86 9.99 0.48
C ASP A 29 20.52 10.30 -0.99
N ASP A 30 21.49 10.75 -1.76
CA ASP A 30 21.36 11.13 -3.17
C ASP A 30 21.53 9.95 -4.15
N ASP A 31 21.87 8.76 -3.66
CA ASP A 31 21.97 7.58 -4.52
C ASP A 31 20.60 7.23 -5.09
N LEU A 32 20.58 6.88 -6.37
CA LEU A 32 19.37 6.49 -7.06
C LEU A 32 18.79 5.19 -6.46
N ALA A 33 17.55 5.27 -5.98
CA ALA A 33 16.83 4.12 -5.43
C ALA A 33 15.86 3.49 -6.44
N ALA A 34 15.18 4.31 -7.25
CA ALA A 34 14.20 3.82 -8.21
C ALA A 34 14.06 4.73 -9.43
N LEU A 35 13.66 4.12 -10.55
CA LEU A 35 13.22 4.80 -11.76
C LEU A 35 11.76 4.46 -12.01
N LEU A 36 10.89 5.48 -11.98
CA LEU A 36 9.47 5.34 -12.26
C LEU A 36 9.13 5.96 -13.59
N TYR A 37 8.68 5.16 -14.53
CA TYR A 37 8.29 5.64 -15.84
C TYR A 37 6.83 6.10 -15.85
N THR A 38 6.60 7.32 -16.36
CA THR A 38 5.27 7.85 -16.62
C THR A 38 4.99 7.76 -18.12
N SER A 39 3.73 7.62 -18.51
CA SER A 39 3.31 7.57 -19.92
C SER A 39 3.62 8.86 -20.71
N GLY A 40 3.95 9.95 -20.02
CA GLY A 40 4.30 11.25 -20.63
C GLY A 40 3.19 11.84 -21.48
N THR A 41 2.84 13.09 -21.26
CA THR A 41 1.83 13.82 -22.07
C THR A 41 2.29 14.09 -23.51
N THR A 42 3.58 13.90 -23.80
CA THR A 42 4.22 14.19 -25.11
C THR A 42 4.54 12.93 -25.92
N GLY A 43 3.99 11.77 -25.55
CA GLY A 43 4.16 10.50 -26.28
C GLY A 43 5.48 9.76 -26.00
N LYS A 44 6.44 10.35 -25.28
CA LYS A 44 7.64 9.65 -24.82
C LYS A 44 7.57 9.44 -23.31
N SER A 45 7.77 8.20 -22.88
CA SER A 45 7.88 7.88 -21.44
C SER A 45 9.03 8.67 -20.80
N LYS A 46 8.77 9.24 -19.64
CA LYS A 46 9.77 9.94 -18.82
C LYS A 46 10.02 9.13 -17.55
N GLY A 47 11.28 8.89 -17.26
CA GLY A 47 11.69 8.24 -16.01
C GLY A 47 11.90 9.27 -14.91
N ALA A 48 11.10 9.22 -13.86
CA ALA A 48 11.36 9.97 -12.64
C ALA A 48 12.44 9.24 -11.82
N MET A 49 13.51 9.95 -11.51
CA MET A 49 14.61 9.43 -10.70
C MET A 49 14.30 9.70 -9.23
N LEU A 50 14.14 8.65 -8.44
CA LEU A 50 13.91 8.75 -7.00
C LEU A 50 15.15 8.33 -6.24
N THR A 51 15.64 9.19 -5.37
CA THR A 51 16.79 8.91 -4.51
C THR A 51 16.37 8.18 -3.23
N GLN A 52 17.34 7.69 -2.47
CA GLN A 52 17.12 7.11 -1.15
C GLN A 52 16.38 8.07 -0.24
N SER A 53 16.82 9.36 -0.19
CA SER A 53 16.19 10.37 0.65
C SER A 53 14.77 10.72 0.20
N ASN A 54 14.44 10.67 -1.09
CA ASN A 54 13.07 10.90 -1.55
C ASN A 54 12.11 9.85 -1.00
N LEU A 55 12.49 8.58 -1.05
CA LEU A 55 11.65 7.49 -0.53
C LEU A 55 11.54 7.53 0.98
N LEU A 56 12.66 7.78 1.68
CA LEU A 56 12.69 7.84 3.14
C LEU A 56 11.87 9.02 3.66
N SER A 57 12.09 10.23 3.15
CA SER A 57 11.38 11.43 3.60
C SER A 57 9.87 11.34 3.36
N ASN A 58 9.46 10.78 2.22
CA ASN A 58 8.04 10.53 1.93
C ASN A 58 7.44 9.54 2.93
N GLY A 59 8.11 8.39 3.16
CA GLY A 59 7.66 7.38 4.12
C GLY A 59 7.51 7.95 5.54
N GLN A 60 8.51 8.71 6.01
CA GLN A 60 8.51 9.35 7.33
C GLN A 60 7.41 10.41 7.45
N THR A 61 7.24 11.27 6.44
CA THR A 61 6.19 12.29 6.44
C THR A 61 4.81 11.65 6.53
N LEU A 62 4.53 10.64 5.70
CA LEU A 62 3.24 9.97 5.71
C LEU A 62 3.01 9.16 7.00
N MET A 63 4.05 8.53 7.55
CA MET A 63 3.98 7.87 8.85
C MET A 63 3.54 8.86 9.94
N ASN A 64 4.15 10.05 9.98
CA ASN A 64 3.84 11.07 10.97
C ASN A 64 2.44 11.66 10.76
N GLU A 65 2.09 12.07 9.53
CA GLU A 65 0.78 12.65 9.20
C GLU A 65 -0.36 11.68 9.47
N TRP A 66 -0.20 10.42 9.16
CA TRP A 66 -1.20 9.37 9.40
C TRP A 66 -1.08 8.74 10.78
N ARG A 67 -0.09 9.17 11.56
CA ARG A 67 0.19 8.70 12.92
C ARG A 67 0.33 7.18 12.99
N PHE A 68 1.03 6.61 12.04
CA PHE A 68 1.34 5.18 12.06
C PHE A 68 2.31 4.86 13.20
N THR A 69 2.04 3.77 13.89
CA THR A 69 2.85 3.26 14.99
C THR A 69 3.11 1.78 14.80
N LYS A 70 3.99 1.20 15.60
CA LYS A 70 4.29 -0.23 15.63
C LYS A 70 3.06 -1.12 15.91
N ASP A 71 2.01 -0.55 16.49
CA ASP A 71 0.78 -1.25 16.86
C ASP A 71 -0.23 -1.28 15.69
N ASP A 72 0.06 -0.61 14.59
CA ASP A 72 -0.78 -0.63 13.41
C ASP A 72 -0.62 -1.90 12.59
N ILE A 73 -1.73 -2.32 12.00
CA ILE A 73 -1.78 -3.43 11.06
C ILE A 73 -2.46 -2.95 9.77
N LEU A 74 -1.67 -2.81 8.72
CA LEU A 74 -2.18 -2.41 7.41
C LEU A 74 -2.73 -3.61 6.64
N LEU A 75 -4.00 -3.56 6.24
CA LEU A 75 -4.55 -4.48 5.26
C LEU A 75 -4.13 -4.01 3.86
N HIS A 76 -3.17 -4.73 3.27
CA HIS A 76 -2.49 -4.34 2.05
C HIS A 76 -2.89 -5.24 0.88
N ALA A 77 -3.71 -4.69 -0.03
CA ALA A 77 -4.15 -5.36 -1.26
C ALA A 77 -3.79 -4.59 -2.53
N LEU A 78 -2.96 -3.53 -2.40
CA LEU A 78 -2.48 -2.76 -3.55
C LEU A 78 -1.36 -3.51 -4.27
N PRO A 79 -1.29 -3.41 -5.61
CA PRO A 79 -0.22 -4.06 -6.36
C PRO A 79 1.14 -3.43 -6.07
N LEU A 80 2.16 -4.28 -5.85
CA LEU A 80 3.53 -3.84 -5.58
C LEU A 80 4.28 -3.30 -6.80
N PHE A 81 3.74 -3.47 -7.99
CA PHE A 81 4.31 -2.86 -9.21
C PHE A 81 3.86 -1.41 -9.42
N HIS A 82 3.07 -0.85 -8.50
CA HIS A 82 2.68 0.56 -8.47
C HIS A 82 3.24 1.27 -7.25
N THR A 83 3.59 2.54 -7.44
CA THR A 83 4.13 3.43 -6.39
C THR A 83 3.30 3.43 -5.11
N HIS A 84 1.97 3.44 -5.23
CA HIS A 84 1.08 3.46 -4.08
C HIS A 84 1.25 2.20 -3.20
N GLY A 85 1.32 1.02 -3.81
CA GLY A 85 1.53 -0.21 -3.05
C GLY A 85 2.95 -0.35 -2.54
N LEU A 86 3.96 -0.10 -3.41
CA LEU A 86 5.36 -0.34 -3.07
C LEU A 86 5.94 0.77 -2.18
N PHE A 87 5.87 2.03 -2.61
CA PHE A 87 6.60 3.11 -1.95
C PHE A 87 5.76 3.91 -0.94
N VAL A 88 4.44 3.86 -1.02
CA VAL A 88 3.59 4.52 -0.04
C VAL A 88 3.19 3.55 1.06
N ALA A 89 2.40 2.53 0.72
CA ALA A 89 1.85 1.61 1.71
C ALA A 89 2.95 0.84 2.45
N THR A 90 3.87 0.22 1.72
CA THR A 90 4.93 -0.59 2.32
C THR A 90 5.92 0.26 3.12
N ASN A 91 6.38 1.41 2.58
CA ASN A 91 7.36 2.23 3.29
C ASN A 91 6.82 2.85 4.58
N VAL A 92 5.54 3.22 4.61
CA VAL A 92 4.92 3.74 5.85
C VAL A 92 4.91 2.67 6.94
N VAL A 93 4.54 1.43 6.59
CA VAL A 93 4.54 0.30 7.53
C VAL A 93 5.94 0.00 8.04
N LEU A 94 6.92 -0.06 7.15
CA LEU A 94 8.32 -0.31 7.52
C LEU A 94 8.90 0.82 8.39
N ALA A 95 8.65 2.07 8.02
CA ALA A 95 9.12 3.23 8.79
C ALA A 95 8.52 3.26 10.21
N ALA A 96 7.28 2.82 10.38
CA ALA A 96 6.61 2.76 11.67
C ALA A 96 6.97 1.53 12.50
N GLY A 97 7.66 0.53 11.94
CA GLY A 97 7.84 -0.78 12.57
C GLY A 97 6.52 -1.52 12.77
N ALA A 98 5.53 -1.21 11.94
CA ALA A 98 4.18 -1.77 11.97
C ALA A 98 4.11 -3.14 11.25
N SER A 99 2.94 -3.74 11.25
CA SER A 99 2.67 -5.00 10.55
C SER A 99 1.75 -4.82 9.36
N MET A 100 1.72 -5.79 8.44
CA MET A 100 0.73 -5.81 7.37
C MET A 100 0.15 -7.21 7.15
N VAL A 101 -1.14 -7.23 6.86
CA VAL A 101 -1.82 -8.39 6.26
C VAL A 101 -1.74 -8.20 4.76
N PHE A 102 -0.83 -8.95 4.12
CA PHE A 102 -0.54 -8.80 2.71
C PHE A 102 -1.40 -9.76 1.87
N LEU A 103 -2.22 -9.18 1.00
CA LEU A 103 -3.06 -9.93 0.07
C LEU A 103 -2.50 -9.82 -1.36
N PRO A 104 -2.52 -10.89 -2.16
CA PRO A 104 -1.96 -10.88 -3.52
C PRO A 104 -2.72 -9.95 -4.47
N LYS A 105 -3.98 -9.66 -4.18
CA LYS A 105 -4.86 -8.74 -4.92
C LYS A 105 -6.03 -8.32 -4.07
N PHE A 106 -6.75 -7.29 -4.52
CA PHE A 106 -8.03 -6.94 -3.92
C PHE A 106 -9.08 -8.00 -4.26
N ASP A 107 -9.64 -8.56 -3.22
CA ASP A 107 -10.79 -9.47 -3.24
C ASP A 107 -11.69 -9.12 -2.07
N VAL A 108 -12.99 -8.90 -2.32
CA VAL A 108 -13.94 -8.42 -1.29
C VAL A 108 -14.04 -9.42 -0.14
N GLU A 109 -14.10 -10.71 -0.43
CA GLU A 109 -14.19 -11.77 0.59
C GLU A 109 -12.93 -11.76 1.48
N ALA A 110 -11.75 -11.73 0.85
CA ALA A 110 -10.48 -11.69 1.58
C ALA A 110 -10.36 -10.42 2.42
N ILE A 111 -10.79 -9.26 1.91
CA ILE A 111 -10.80 -8.00 2.67
C ILE A 111 -11.73 -8.13 3.89
N ILE A 112 -13.00 -8.50 3.69
CA ILE A 112 -13.99 -8.62 4.78
C ILE A 112 -13.49 -9.55 5.89
N ASN A 113 -12.88 -10.67 5.53
CA ASN A 113 -12.38 -11.66 6.49
C ASN A 113 -11.15 -11.17 7.28
N ASN A 114 -10.36 -10.23 6.73
CA ASN A 114 -9.16 -9.71 7.39
C ASN A 114 -9.35 -8.34 8.05
N LEU A 115 -10.45 -7.62 7.78
CA LEU A 115 -10.74 -6.36 8.46
C LEU A 115 -10.71 -6.47 10.00
N PRO A 116 -11.26 -7.53 10.64
CA PRO A 116 -11.25 -7.64 12.10
C PRO A 116 -9.85 -7.65 12.73
N ASN A 117 -8.83 -8.01 11.97
CA ASN A 117 -7.44 -8.12 12.42
C ASN A 117 -6.56 -6.96 11.92
N SER A 118 -7.15 -5.90 11.40
CA SER A 118 -6.44 -4.78 10.80
C SER A 118 -6.85 -3.46 11.43
N THR A 119 -5.94 -2.48 11.46
CA THR A 119 -6.23 -1.13 11.98
C THR A 119 -6.40 -0.09 10.88
N SER A 120 -5.91 -0.39 9.69
CA SER A 120 -5.91 0.53 8.56
C SER A 120 -6.00 -0.21 7.23
N ILE A 121 -6.50 0.48 6.20
CA ILE A 121 -6.50 0.00 4.82
C ILE A 121 -6.17 1.14 3.87
N MET A 122 -5.33 0.88 2.89
CA MET A 122 -5.06 1.76 1.77
C MET A 122 -5.61 1.16 0.49
N GLY A 123 -6.29 1.98 -0.30
CA GLY A 123 -6.93 1.51 -1.53
C GLY A 123 -7.05 2.57 -2.60
N VAL A 124 -7.64 2.16 -3.70
CA VAL A 124 -8.11 3.04 -4.76
C VAL A 124 -9.64 3.20 -4.67
N PRO A 125 -10.25 4.20 -5.31
CA PRO A 125 -11.69 4.43 -5.19
C PRO A 125 -12.57 3.21 -5.40
N THR A 126 -12.21 2.36 -6.37
CA THR A 126 -12.96 1.14 -6.67
C THR A 126 -12.95 0.09 -5.55
N PHE A 127 -11.97 0.12 -4.63
CA PHE A 127 -11.99 -0.75 -3.46
C PHE A 127 -13.17 -0.38 -2.55
N TYR A 128 -13.35 0.90 -2.31
CA TYR A 128 -14.40 1.43 -1.43
C TYR A 128 -15.80 1.25 -2.01
N THR A 129 -15.99 1.49 -3.32
CA THR A 129 -17.29 1.24 -3.96
C THR A 129 -17.67 -0.24 -3.87
N ARG A 130 -16.73 -1.16 -4.16
CA ARG A 130 -16.97 -2.60 -4.06
C ARG A 130 -17.22 -3.08 -2.63
N LEU A 131 -16.59 -2.47 -1.63
CA LEU A 131 -16.87 -2.76 -0.22
C LEU A 131 -18.25 -2.26 0.18
N LEU A 132 -18.67 -1.10 -0.31
CA LEU A 132 -20.02 -0.57 -0.06
C LEU A 132 -21.14 -1.42 -0.70
N ASP A 133 -20.85 -2.15 -1.76
CA ASP A 133 -21.79 -3.10 -2.39
C ASP A 133 -21.99 -4.37 -1.55
N ASP A 134 -21.08 -4.68 -0.60
CA ASP A 134 -21.19 -5.86 0.25
C ASP A 134 -21.93 -5.52 1.56
N SER A 135 -23.02 -6.24 1.84
CA SER A 135 -23.84 -6.01 3.03
C SER A 135 -23.13 -6.30 4.35
N ARG A 136 -22.06 -7.10 4.35
CA ARG A 136 -21.24 -7.43 5.52
C ARG A 136 -20.34 -6.27 5.93
N PHE A 137 -20.07 -5.32 5.02
CA PHE A 137 -19.27 -4.13 5.30
C PHE A 137 -20.09 -3.15 6.13
N THR A 138 -20.06 -3.32 7.44
CA THR A 138 -20.90 -2.58 8.41
C THR A 138 -20.06 -1.78 9.38
N LYS A 139 -20.72 -0.84 10.07
CA LYS A 139 -20.11 -0.06 11.16
C LYS A 139 -19.51 -0.96 12.24
N ALA A 140 -20.20 -2.04 12.60
CA ALA A 140 -19.72 -2.98 13.64
C ALA A 140 -18.41 -3.67 13.20
N LEU A 141 -18.34 -4.10 11.93
CA LEU A 141 -17.15 -4.77 11.39
C LEU A 141 -15.89 -3.90 11.44
N VAL A 142 -16.04 -2.60 11.26
CA VAL A 142 -14.89 -1.67 11.13
C VAL A 142 -14.75 -0.70 12.31
N SER A 143 -15.50 -0.89 13.39
CA SER A 143 -15.55 0.06 14.53
C SER A 143 -14.19 0.30 15.19
N HIS A 144 -13.30 -0.69 15.15
CA HIS A 144 -11.93 -0.64 15.69
C HIS A 144 -10.91 -0.11 14.69
N MET A 145 -11.28 -0.02 13.43
CA MET A 145 -10.42 0.54 12.38
C MET A 145 -10.17 2.03 12.65
N ARG A 146 -8.96 2.46 12.36
CA ARG A 146 -8.52 3.82 12.63
C ARG A 146 -8.42 4.68 11.37
N LEU A 147 -8.08 4.05 10.23
CA LEU A 147 -7.71 4.81 9.05
C LEU A 147 -8.11 4.09 7.75
N PHE A 148 -8.77 4.86 6.88
CA PHE A 148 -9.10 4.47 5.51
C PHE A 148 -8.52 5.51 4.57
N ILE A 149 -7.64 5.08 3.66
CA ILE A 149 -6.92 5.98 2.75
C ILE A 149 -7.25 5.62 1.31
N SER A 150 -7.65 6.61 0.51
CA SER A 150 -7.83 6.48 -0.93
C SER A 150 -6.81 7.30 -1.69
N GLY A 151 -6.30 6.76 -2.80
CA GLY A 151 -5.37 7.47 -3.67
C GLY A 151 -5.37 6.95 -5.09
N SER A 152 -4.49 7.51 -5.92
CA SER A 152 -4.26 7.14 -7.32
C SER A 152 -5.39 7.49 -8.31
N ALA A 153 -6.56 7.90 -7.83
CA ALA A 153 -7.67 8.43 -8.61
C ALA A 153 -8.59 9.27 -7.71
N PRO A 154 -9.37 10.21 -8.27
CA PRO A 154 -10.36 10.97 -7.50
C PRO A 154 -11.44 10.06 -6.93
N LEU A 155 -11.80 10.27 -5.68
CA LEU A 155 -12.94 9.61 -5.04
C LEU A 155 -14.18 10.49 -5.18
N LEU A 156 -15.30 9.92 -5.59
CA LEU A 156 -16.53 10.66 -5.76
C LEU A 156 -17.11 11.09 -4.42
N SER A 157 -17.66 12.31 -4.34
CA SER A 157 -18.30 12.85 -3.13
C SER A 157 -19.40 11.92 -2.59
N GLU A 158 -20.15 11.29 -3.49
CA GLU A 158 -21.18 10.33 -3.11
C GLU A 158 -20.60 9.11 -2.39
N THR A 159 -19.45 8.62 -2.83
CA THR A 159 -18.76 7.50 -2.16
C THR A 159 -18.32 7.89 -0.74
N HIS A 160 -17.80 9.11 -0.55
CA HIS A 160 -17.49 9.63 0.79
C HIS A 160 -18.73 9.63 1.70
N ILE A 161 -19.84 10.18 1.22
CA ILE A 161 -21.09 10.28 1.99
C ILE A 161 -21.63 8.89 2.35
N GLN A 162 -21.68 7.98 1.38
CA GLN A 162 -22.15 6.61 1.60
C GLN A 162 -21.26 5.86 2.58
N PHE A 163 -19.93 6.02 2.45
CA PHE A 163 -18.96 5.38 3.32
C PHE A 163 -19.09 5.87 4.77
N GLU A 164 -19.15 7.19 4.98
CA GLU A 164 -19.31 7.77 6.31
C GLU A 164 -20.65 7.35 6.95
N LYS A 165 -21.73 7.37 6.17
CA LYS A 165 -23.05 6.90 6.64
C LYS A 165 -23.05 5.42 7.03
N ARG A 166 -22.36 4.57 6.26
CA ARG A 166 -22.30 3.11 6.47
C ARG A 166 -21.42 2.72 7.64
N THR A 167 -20.26 3.36 7.76
CA THR A 167 -19.18 2.92 8.66
C THR A 167 -18.99 3.83 9.87
N GLY A 168 -19.36 5.10 9.78
CA GLY A 168 -19.02 6.14 10.74
C GLY A 168 -17.60 6.68 10.59
N HIS A 169 -16.82 6.17 9.62
CA HIS A 169 -15.46 6.63 9.31
C HIS A 169 -15.46 7.51 8.07
N ARG A 170 -14.42 8.34 7.96
CA ARG A 170 -14.13 9.11 6.76
C ARG A 170 -12.96 8.49 6.00
N ILE A 171 -13.02 8.54 4.68
CA ILE A 171 -11.89 8.19 3.84
C ILE A 171 -11.00 9.42 3.70
N LEU A 172 -9.72 9.26 4.02
CA LEU A 172 -8.71 10.27 3.77
C LEU A 172 -8.22 10.12 2.32
N GLU A 173 -8.42 11.15 1.52
CA GLU A 173 -7.83 11.18 0.19
C GLU A 173 -6.39 11.66 0.24
N ARG A 174 -5.55 11.02 -0.53
CA ARG A 174 -4.20 11.50 -0.81
C ARG A 174 -4.02 11.69 -2.30
N TYR A 175 -3.39 12.80 -2.65
CA TYR A 175 -2.91 13.09 -3.99
C TYR A 175 -1.40 12.88 -4.06
N GLY A 176 -0.93 12.36 -5.19
CA GLY A 176 0.49 12.24 -5.51
C GLY A 176 0.65 11.63 -6.91
N MET A 177 1.68 12.06 -7.59
CA MET A 177 2.10 11.54 -8.90
C MET A 177 3.40 10.76 -8.73
#